data_97991b04bdb1e744030bd194bd3e4860
#
_entry.id   97991b04bdb1e744030bd194bd3e4860
#
_cell.length_a   1.000
_cell.length_b   1.000
_cell.length_c   1.000
_cell.angle_alpha   90.00
_cell.angle_beta   90.00
_cell.angle_gamma   90.00
#
_symmetry.space_group_name_H-M   'P 1'
#
loop_
_entity.id
_entity.type
_entity.pdbx_description
1 polymer ?
#
loop_
_entity_poly.entity_id
_entity_poly.type
_entity_poly.pdbx_seq_one_letter_code
_entity_poly.pdbx_strand_id
1 'polypeptide(L)'
;MGKKFSIPEQKQIRQRLIAIFEEKMRTGNPSKITIDSLAQEATIAKGSFYHFYPSKEMLFVDVINQEQERLIKQARKMAEAKDTSEKDKLKKILLIILKEVQ
;
A
#
# COMPACT_ATOMS: atom_id res chain seq x y z
N MET A 1 16.75 -23.11 5.65
CA MET A 1 15.50 -23.31 4.93
C MET A 1 14.41 -22.41 5.43
N GLY A 2 13.73 -21.75 4.53
CA GLY A 2 12.68 -20.82 4.88
C GLY A 2 11.44 -21.53 5.40
N LYS A 3 10.76 -20.87 6.32
CA LYS A 3 9.46 -21.29 6.80
C LYS A 3 8.44 -21.17 5.67
N LYS A 4 7.63 -22.21 5.48
CA LYS A 4 6.51 -22.12 4.55
C LYS A 4 5.34 -21.40 5.22
N PHE A 5 4.80 -20.40 4.55
CA PHE A 5 3.65 -19.67 5.05
C PHE A 5 2.39 -20.14 4.31
N SER A 6 1.31 -20.31 5.06
CA SER A 6 0.00 -20.57 4.46
C SER A 6 -0.47 -19.34 3.68
N ILE A 7 -1.46 -19.52 2.81
CA ILE A 7 -2.01 -18.38 2.04
C ILE A 7 -2.53 -17.27 2.95
N PRO A 8 -3.30 -17.55 4.02
CA PRO A 8 -3.70 -16.49 4.96
C PRO A 8 -2.51 -15.80 5.63
N GLU A 9 -1.48 -16.57 6.02
CA GLU A 9 -0.27 -16.00 6.61
C GLU A 9 0.46 -15.09 5.64
N GLN A 10 0.58 -15.49 4.37
CA GLN A 10 1.21 -14.69 3.33
C GLN A 10 0.49 -13.35 3.18
N LYS A 11 -0.83 -13.37 3.17
CA LYS A 11 -1.63 -12.16 3.06
C LYS A 11 -1.39 -11.22 4.26
N GLN A 12 -1.36 -11.78 5.47
CA GLN A 12 -1.11 -11.01 6.68
C GLN A 12 0.28 -10.39 6.67
N ILE A 13 1.29 -11.14 6.22
CA ILE A 13 2.66 -10.63 6.17
C ILE A 13 2.77 -9.50 5.16
N ARG A 14 2.19 -9.65 3.97
CA ARG A 14 2.19 -8.57 2.98
C ARG A 14 1.52 -7.31 3.51
N GLN A 15 0.37 -7.44 4.17
CA GLN A 15 -0.33 -6.31 4.76
C GLN A 15 0.50 -5.64 5.84
N ARG A 16 1.19 -6.44 6.65
CA ARG A 16 2.06 -5.91 7.70
C ARG A 16 3.25 -5.15 7.11
N LEU A 17 3.88 -5.71 6.06
CA LEU A 17 4.98 -5.04 5.39
C LEU A 17 4.55 -3.71 4.76
N ILE A 18 3.38 -3.69 4.15
CA ILE A 18 2.81 -2.46 3.58
C ILE A 18 2.57 -1.42 4.67
N ALA A 19 1.98 -1.81 5.79
CA ALA A 19 1.70 -0.90 6.89
C ALA A 19 2.99 -0.33 7.49
N ILE A 20 4.01 -1.18 7.67
CA ILE A 20 5.31 -0.76 8.19
C ILE A 20 5.97 0.23 7.23
N PHE A 21 5.95 -0.06 5.94
CA PHE A 21 6.54 0.81 4.92
C PHE A 21 5.84 2.17 4.90
N GLU A 22 4.51 2.17 4.93
CA GLU A 22 3.72 3.42 4.97
C GLU A 22 4.10 4.28 6.17
N GLU A 23 4.22 3.66 7.34
CA GLU A 23 4.59 4.38 8.56
C GLU A 23 5.99 4.99 8.44
N LYS A 24 6.95 4.23 7.90
CA LYS A 24 8.31 4.72 7.71
C LYS A 24 8.38 5.85 6.70
N MET A 25 7.56 5.79 5.66
CA MET A 25 7.47 6.87 4.68
C MET A 25 6.92 8.15 5.31
N ARG A 26 5.97 8.01 6.22
CA ARG A 26 5.35 9.15 6.90
C ARG A 26 6.31 9.87 7.82
N THR A 27 7.23 9.13 8.43
CA THR A 27 8.13 9.66 9.45
C THR A 27 9.55 9.91 8.95
N GLY A 28 9.87 9.58 7.69
CA GLY A 28 11.22 9.71 7.19
C GLY A 28 11.34 9.60 5.67
N ASN A 29 12.58 9.47 5.23
CA ASN A 29 12.92 9.38 3.82
C ASN A 29 12.84 7.93 3.34
N PRO A 30 12.05 7.64 2.28
CA PRO A 30 11.94 6.27 1.74
C PRO A 30 13.28 5.65 1.34
N SER A 31 14.25 6.46 0.91
CA SER A 31 15.57 5.94 0.53
C SER A 31 16.34 5.34 1.70
N LYS A 32 16.00 5.70 2.93
CA LYS A 32 16.64 5.18 4.14
C LYS A 32 15.98 3.92 4.69
N ILE A 33 14.87 3.50 4.10
CA ILE A 33 14.20 2.28 4.51
C ILE A 33 15.01 1.07 4.02
N THR A 34 15.33 0.17 4.92
CA THR A 34 16.12 -1.03 4.59
C THR A 34 15.27 -2.28 4.68
N ILE A 35 15.63 -3.29 3.88
CA ILE A 35 14.95 -4.59 3.93
C ILE A 35 15.16 -5.23 5.30
N ASP A 36 16.35 -5.07 5.90
CA ASP A 36 16.61 -5.58 7.24
C ASP A 36 15.64 -5.06 8.28
N SER A 37 15.40 -3.74 8.27
CA SER A 37 14.47 -3.15 9.23
C SER A 37 13.02 -3.55 8.95
N LEU A 38 12.64 -3.66 7.69
CA LEU A 38 11.30 -4.11 7.30
C LEU A 38 11.03 -5.54 7.77
N ALA A 39 11.97 -6.44 7.52
CA ALA A 39 11.85 -7.83 7.93
C ALA A 39 11.79 -7.95 9.45
N GLN A 40 12.66 -7.22 10.14
CA GLN A 40 12.71 -7.24 11.60
C GLN A 40 11.37 -6.77 12.21
N GLU A 41 10.84 -5.67 11.73
CA GLU A 41 9.58 -5.14 12.24
C GLU A 41 8.38 -6.02 11.86
N ALA A 42 8.43 -6.69 10.72
CA ALA A 42 7.39 -7.64 10.32
C ALA A 42 7.55 -9.00 11.00
N THR A 43 8.62 -9.18 11.75
CA THR A 43 8.94 -10.43 12.47
C THR A 43 9.11 -11.61 11.51
N ILE A 44 9.81 -11.37 10.41
CA ILE A 44 10.17 -12.41 9.43
C ILE A 44 11.68 -12.37 9.17
N ALA A 45 12.21 -13.47 8.68
CA ALA A 45 13.60 -13.52 8.25
C ALA A 45 13.79 -12.70 6.97
N LYS A 46 15.00 -12.17 6.77
CA LYS A 46 15.34 -11.41 5.56
C LYS A 46 15.08 -12.23 4.29
N GLY A 47 15.45 -13.51 4.32
CA GLY A 47 15.17 -14.40 3.19
C GLY A 47 13.69 -14.54 2.88
N SER A 48 12.86 -14.51 3.92
CA SER A 48 11.41 -14.54 3.75
C SER A 48 10.89 -13.29 3.08
N PHE A 49 11.49 -12.15 3.37
CA PHE A 49 11.12 -10.91 2.68
C PHE A 49 11.24 -11.07 1.16
N TYR A 50 12.37 -11.61 0.70
CA TYR A 50 12.59 -11.80 -0.74
C TYR A 50 11.63 -12.79 -1.38
N HIS A 51 11.00 -13.63 -0.57
CA HIS A 51 9.94 -14.51 -1.06
C HIS A 51 8.69 -13.71 -1.45
N PHE A 52 8.42 -12.60 -0.76
CA PHE A 52 7.25 -11.75 -1.02
C PHE A 52 7.55 -10.66 -2.05
N TYR A 53 8.72 -10.05 -1.95
CA TYR A 53 9.09 -8.91 -2.80
C TYR A 53 10.55 -9.05 -3.23
N PRO A 54 10.83 -9.01 -4.55
CA PRO A 54 12.21 -9.08 -5.04
C PRO A 54 13.09 -7.92 -4.55
N SER A 55 12.48 -6.77 -4.25
CA SER A 55 13.19 -5.58 -3.79
C SER A 55 12.25 -4.71 -2.95
N LYS A 56 12.81 -3.74 -2.22
CA LYS A 56 11.98 -2.80 -1.47
C LYS A 56 11.19 -1.88 -2.41
N GLU A 57 11.70 -1.65 -3.62
CA GLU A 57 11.02 -0.83 -4.64
C GLU A 57 9.72 -1.51 -5.09
N MET A 58 9.70 -2.84 -5.18
CA MET A 58 8.48 -3.57 -5.50
C MET A 58 7.45 -3.48 -4.39
N LEU A 59 7.91 -3.48 -3.14
CA LEU A 59 7.01 -3.23 -2.01
C LEU A 59 6.45 -1.80 -2.08
N PHE A 60 7.27 -0.83 -2.44
CA PHE A 60 6.85 0.55 -2.61
C PHE A 60 5.73 0.69 -3.65
N VAL A 61 5.87 -0.02 -4.78
CA VAL A 61 4.83 -0.05 -5.82
C VAL A 61 3.51 -0.56 -5.25
N ASP A 62 3.57 -1.63 -4.45
CA ASP A 62 2.38 -2.19 -3.83
C ASP A 62 1.71 -1.21 -2.85
N VAL A 63 2.53 -0.49 -2.09
CA VAL A 63 2.05 0.54 -1.16
C VAL A 63 1.29 1.63 -1.92
N ILE A 64 1.87 2.10 -3.02
CA ILE A 64 1.24 3.15 -3.84
C ILE A 64 -0.06 2.65 -4.44
N ASN A 65 -0.06 1.43 -4.97
CA ASN A 65 -1.26 0.85 -5.57
C ASN A 65 -2.41 0.71 -4.56
N GLN A 66 -2.11 0.29 -3.34
CA GLN A 66 -3.13 0.18 -2.29
C GLN A 66 -3.67 1.55 -1.89
N GLU A 67 -2.82 2.55 -1.81
CA GLU A 67 -3.23 3.91 -1.47
C GLU A 67 -4.17 4.47 -2.53
N GLN A 68 -3.87 4.25 -3.80
CA GLN A 68 -4.73 4.66 -4.92
C GLN A 68 -6.09 3.96 -4.87
N GLU A 69 -6.10 2.66 -4.62
CA GLU A 69 -7.35 1.90 -4.51
C GLU A 69 -8.21 2.42 -3.37
N ARG A 70 -7.60 2.75 -2.24
CA ARG A 70 -8.31 3.30 -1.09
C ARG A 70 -8.95 4.64 -1.44
N LEU A 71 -8.22 5.52 -2.10
CA LEU A 71 -8.72 6.83 -2.53
C LEU A 71 -9.86 6.68 -3.54
N ILE A 72 -9.72 5.78 -4.48
CA ILE A 72 -10.77 5.52 -5.48
C ILE A 72 -12.04 4.98 -4.81
N LYS A 73 -11.90 4.06 -3.87
CA LYS A 73 -13.03 3.52 -3.13
C LYS A 73 -13.74 4.60 -2.32
N GLN A 74 -12.98 5.46 -1.65
CA GLN A 74 -13.55 6.58 -0.90
C GLN A 74 -14.30 7.54 -1.81
N ALA A 75 -13.69 7.90 -2.93
CA ALA A 75 -14.32 8.78 -3.91
C ALA A 75 -15.61 8.19 -4.46
N ARG A 76 -15.62 6.86 -4.72
CA ARG A 76 -16.82 6.17 -5.17
C ARG A 76 -17.93 6.21 -4.14
N LYS A 77 -17.60 5.92 -2.88
CA LYS A 77 -18.60 5.97 -1.80
C LYS A 77 -19.22 7.35 -1.68
N MET A 78 -18.39 8.38 -1.78
CA MET A 78 -18.86 9.75 -1.73
C MET A 78 -19.67 10.13 -2.96
N ALA A 79 -19.30 9.60 -4.13
CA ALA A 79 -20.04 9.83 -5.38
C ALA A 79 -21.40 9.17 -5.38
N GLU A 80 -21.60 8.11 -4.60
CA GLU A 80 -22.88 7.43 -4.44
C GLU A 80 -23.80 8.11 -3.42
N ALA A 81 -23.31 9.16 -2.73
CA ALA A 81 -24.12 9.94 -1.83
C ALA A 81 -25.26 10.64 -2.61
N LYS A 82 -26.39 10.82 -1.95
CA LYS A 82 -27.64 11.26 -2.60
C LYS A 82 -27.64 12.73 -3.08
N ASP A 83 -26.65 13.51 -2.71
CA ASP A 83 -26.59 14.92 -3.06
C ASP A 83 -25.89 15.08 -4.41
N THR A 84 -26.64 15.60 -5.41
CA THR A 84 -26.17 15.74 -6.78
C THR A 84 -25.02 16.73 -6.92
N SER A 85 -25.01 17.80 -6.12
CA SER A 85 -23.94 18.79 -6.18
C SER A 85 -22.62 18.25 -5.63
N GLU A 86 -22.69 17.40 -4.59
CA GLU A 86 -21.53 16.74 -4.08
C GLU A 86 -20.99 15.69 -5.05
N LYS A 87 -21.90 15.00 -5.76
CA LYS A 87 -21.50 14.04 -6.81
C LYS A 87 -20.68 14.71 -7.90
N ASP A 88 -21.07 15.89 -8.32
CA ASP A 88 -20.34 16.63 -9.37
C ASP A 88 -18.96 17.06 -8.89
N LYS A 89 -18.86 17.55 -7.65
CA LYS A 89 -17.56 17.89 -7.04
C LYS A 89 -16.65 16.68 -6.96
N LEU A 90 -17.20 15.55 -6.54
CA LEU A 90 -16.44 14.31 -6.38
C LEU A 90 -16.00 13.74 -7.72
N LYS A 91 -16.84 13.85 -8.76
CA LYS A 91 -16.45 13.45 -10.11
C LYS A 91 -15.25 14.27 -10.59
N LYS A 92 -15.23 15.55 -10.33
CA LYS A 92 -14.10 16.42 -10.69
C LYS A 92 -12.84 16.02 -9.95
N ILE A 93 -12.94 15.76 -8.65
CA ILE A 93 -11.81 15.32 -7.83
C ILE A 93 -11.27 13.97 -8.33
N LEU A 94 -12.18 13.04 -8.61
CA LEU A 94 -11.80 11.72 -9.11
C LEU A 94 -11.10 11.81 -10.46
N LEU A 95 -11.58 12.67 -11.36
CA LEU A 95 -10.95 12.89 -12.66
C LEU A 95 -9.55 13.47 -12.52
N ILE A 96 -9.35 14.37 -11.56
CA ILE A 96 -8.03 14.95 -11.29
C ILE A 96 -7.08 13.85 -10.79
N ILE A 97 -7.53 13.03 -9.85
CA ILE A 97 -6.72 11.93 -9.31
C ILE A 97 -6.33 10.94 -10.42
N LEU A 98 -7.28 10.55 -11.26
CA LEU A 98 -7.02 9.61 -12.35
C LEU A 98 -6.07 10.20 -13.39
N LYS A 99 -6.15 11.50 -13.63
CA LYS A 99 -5.28 12.18 -14.57
C LYS A 99 -3.84 12.23 -14.07
N GLU A 100 -3.63 12.41 -12.77
CA GLU A 100 -2.28 12.45 -12.20
C GLU A 100 -1.63 11.07 -12.13
N VAL A 101 -2.41 10.01 -12.17
CA VAL A 101 -1.93 8.63 -12.07
C VAL A 101 -1.42 8.09 -13.42
N GLN A 102 -1.76 8.75 -14.52
CA GLN A 102 -1.33 8.33 -15.86
C GLN A 102 0.08 8.80 -16.19
#